data_a0a88c475f1c355d484c38f6dafd08a1
#
_entry.id   a0a88c475f1c355d484c38f6dafd08a1
#
_cell.length_a   1.000
_cell.length_b   1.000
_cell.length_c   1.000
_cell.angle_alpha   90.00
_cell.angle_beta   90.00
_cell.angle_gamma   90.00
#
_symmetry.space_group_name_H-M   'P 1'
#
loop_
_entity.id
_entity.type
_entity.pdbx_description
1 polymer ?
#
loop_
_entity_poly.entity_id
_entity_poly.type
_entity_poly.pdbx_seq_one_letter_code
_entity_poly.pdbx_strand_id
1 'polypeptide(L)'
;MTIVSSGQISINDIVAEFGGSGQHGLTEYYRGGSFVTNSSLNTSIPTSGQISLTDFYGAQAYTTLAILGSTTWATGSTSSTTSSKSVSVPSGTKSVVIMGGIGTNGHRKTLHTGATFGGSSLTEVISRNNTLAEYTFDSAIYAGNTNLTGTRTATMTYSNTQQVYGSGHIIIFLNKPFNSFSASSSGSAVTTNNTSSIQLTKYGEGLQLSTGTVRSFTGLQGFSTTNSITLSSGSDARRSTYGFDVSSGSYNASQTIFANLSSHANDFGETHAAATFAPTKFNEP
;
A
#
# COMPACT_ATOMS: atom_id res chain seq x y z
N MET A 1 -21.17 8.06 6.37
CA MET A 1 -21.45 8.25 7.83
C MET A 1 -21.41 6.85 8.44
N THR A 2 -20.68 6.62 9.50
CA THR A 2 -20.65 5.29 10.15
C THR A 2 -21.85 5.16 11.06
N ILE A 3 -22.53 4.02 11.05
CA ILE A 3 -23.63 3.75 11.99
C ILE A 3 -23.09 3.76 13.42
N VAL A 4 -23.83 4.39 14.34
CA VAL A 4 -23.46 4.43 15.76
C VAL A 4 -23.24 3.02 16.33
N SER A 5 -22.33 2.90 17.30
CA SER A 5 -22.05 1.60 17.95
C SER A 5 -23.04 1.26 19.06
N SER A 6 -23.92 2.20 19.44
CA SER A 6 -24.98 2.03 20.47
C SER A 6 -25.94 3.22 20.44
N GLY A 7 -27.09 3.10 21.05
CA GLY A 7 -28.09 4.15 21.15
C GLY A 7 -29.19 4.04 20.12
N GLN A 8 -29.79 5.16 19.72
CA GLN A 8 -30.89 5.16 18.76
C GLN A 8 -30.36 4.97 17.33
N ILE A 9 -30.97 4.05 16.59
CA ILE A 9 -30.70 3.80 15.18
C ILE A 9 -32.03 3.65 14.43
N SER A 10 -32.07 4.12 13.20
CA SER A 10 -33.24 4.05 12.31
C SER A 10 -32.87 3.39 10.97
N ILE A 11 -33.90 2.99 10.23
CA ILE A 11 -33.71 2.49 8.86
C ILE A 11 -33.04 3.55 7.96
N ASN A 12 -33.29 4.84 8.21
CA ASN A 12 -32.69 5.93 7.44
C ASN A 12 -31.16 6.02 7.67
N ASP A 13 -30.67 5.68 8.87
CA ASP A 13 -29.24 5.62 9.14
C ASP A 13 -28.60 4.48 8.34
N ILE A 14 -29.29 3.35 8.22
CA ILE A 14 -28.86 2.19 7.42
C ILE A 14 -28.84 2.56 5.95
N VAL A 15 -29.90 3.19 5.43
CA VAL A 15 -29.96 3.67 4.04
C VAL A 15 -28.86 4.68 3.77
N ALA A 16 -28.63 5.63 4.68
CA ALA A 16 -27.56 6.63 4.54
C ALA A 16 -26.15 6.03 4.50
N GLU A 17 -25.93 4.92 5.22
CA GLU A 17 -24.63 4.24 5.23
C GLU A 17 -24.48 3.30 4.02
N PHE A 18 -25.46 2.43 3.77
CA PHE A 18 -25.35 1.36 2.78
C PHE A 18 -25.95 1.69 1.41
N GLY A 19 -26.65 2.81 1.32
CA GLY A 19 -27.34 3.23 0.11
C GLY A 19 -28.70 2.61 -0.06
N GLY A 20 -29.38 3.05 -1.11
CA GLY A 20 -30.73 2.70 -1.47
C GLY A 20 -31.50 3.93 -1.92
N SER A 21 -32.60 3.73 -2.63
CA SER A 21 -33.51 4.81 -3.07
C SER A 21 -34.96 4.35 -2.92
N GLY A 22 -35.77 5.18 -2.30
CA GLY A 22 -37.19 4.86 -2.05
C GLY A 22 -37.44 4.27 -0.66
N GLN A 23 -38.49 3.47 -0.52
CA GLN A 23 -38.88 2.85 0.74
C GLN A 23 -38.14 1.51 0.91
N HIS A 24 -37.48 1.29 2.04
CA HIS A 24 -36.67 0.13 2.32
C HIS A 24 -37.14 -0.64 3.54
N GLY A 25 -37.01 -1.98 3.47
CA GLY A 25 -37.17 -2.90 4.60
C GLY A 25 -35.81 -3.46 5.05
N LEU A 26 -35.69 -3.83 6.33
CA LEU A 26 -34.44 -4.41 6.87
C LEU A 26 -33.97 -5.65 6.11
N THR A 27 -34.89 -6.44 5.57
CA THR A 27 -34.61 -7.68 4.83
C THR A 27 -33.84 -7.46 3.51
N GLU A 28 -33.74 -6.23 3.05
CA GLU A 28 -32.93 -5.88 1.88
C GLU A 28 -31.44 -5.74 2.23
N TYR A 29 -31.13 -5.61 3.52
CA TYR A 29 -29.78 -5.32 4.04
C TYR A 29 -29.09 -6.52 4.68
N TYR A 30 -29.43 -7.74 4.26
CA TYR A 30 -28.67 -8.91 4.67
C TYR A 30 -27.23 -8.83 4.20
N ARG A 31 -26.29 -9.25 5.06
CA ARG A 31 -24.88 -9.31 4.74
C ARG A 31 -24.61 -10.27 3.55
N GLY A 32 -23.91 -9.78 2.55
CA GLY A 32 -23.68 -10.51 1.28
C GLY A 32 -24.77 -10.30 0.24
N GLY A 33 -25.79 -9.46 0.54
CA GLY A 33 -26.82 -9.02 -0.39
C GLY A 33 -26.39 -7.81 -1.22
N SER A 34 -27.39 -7.15 -1.83
CA SER A 34 -27.13 -6.04 -2.78
C SER A 34 -26.58 -4.77 -2.13
N PHE A 35 -26.88 -4.53 -0.83
CA PHE A 35 -26.49 -3.30 -0.15
C PHE A 35 -25.36 -3.51 0.87
N VAL A 36 -25.29 -4.66 1.52
CA VAL A 36 -24.32 -4.93 2.58
C VAL A 36 -23.31 -5.96 2.12
N THR A 37 -22.05 -5.56 2.04
CA THR A 37 -20.96 -6.46 1.66
C THR A 37 -20.72 -7.55 2.71
N ASN A 38 -20.29 -8.73 2.26
CA ASN A 38 -19.84 -9.80 3.15
C ASN A 38 -18.41 -9.51 3.60
N SER A 39 -18.25 -8.56 4.53
CA SER A 39 -16.96 -8.17 5.07
C SER A 39 -16.87 -8.44 6.57
N SER A 40 -15.65 -8.45 7.10
CA SER A 40 -15.39 -8.59 8.54
C SER A 40 -15.96 -7.43 9.38
N LEU A 41 -16.26 -6.30 8.73
CA LEU A 41 -16.84 -5.10 9.35
C LEU A 41 -18.35 -5.25 9.63
N ASN A 42 -19.00 -6.23 9.01
CA ASN A 42 -20.45 -6.42 9.02
C ASN A 42 -20.88 -7.78 9.59
N THR A 43 -20.02 -8.42 10.38
CA THR A 43 -20.28 -9.79 10.90
C THR A 43 -21.50 -9.88 11.83
N SER A 44 -21.91 -8.77 12.46
CA SER A 44 -23.12 -8.68 13.26
C SER A 44 -24.41 -8.78 12.44
N ILE A 45 -24.37 -8.39 11.16
CA ILE A 45 -25.54 -8.44 10.28
C ILE A 45 -25.72 -9.87 9.77
N PRO A 46 -26.89 -10.50 9.98
CA PRO A 46 -27.15 -11.86 9.50
C PRO A 46 -27.16 -11.93 7.96
N THR A 47 -26.90 -13.12 7.43
CA THR A 47 -26.97 -13.38 5.96
C THR A 47 -28.38 -13.80 5.53
N SER A 48 -29.25 -14.16 6.48
CA SER A 48 -30.65 -14.54 6.27
C SER A 48 -31.35 -14.69 7.62
N GLY A 49 -32.67 -14.86 7.62
CA GLY A 49 -33.45 -15.11 8.81
C GLY A 49 -33.91 -13.85 9.55
N GLN A 50 -33.88 -13.85 10.87
CA GLN A 50 -34.29 -12.69 11.66
C GLN A 50 -33.21 -11.59 11.57
N ILE A 51 -33.63 -10.35 11.32
CA ILE A 51 -32.79 -9.16 11.26
C ILE A 51 -33.43 -8.02 12.03
N SER A 52 -32.63 -7.29 12.79
CA SER A 52 -33.06 -6.18 13.65
C SER A 52 -32.20 -4.96 13.42
N LEU A 53 -32.68 -3.77 13.83
CA LEU A 53 -31.86 -2.54 13.75
C LEU A 53 -30.57 -2.66 14.55
N THR A 54 -30.56 -3.37 15.66
CA THR A 54 -29.40 -3.53 16.53
C THR A 54 -28.28 -4.35 15.90
N ASP A 55 -28.57 -5.16 14.87
CA ASP A 55 -27.56 -5.93 14.13
C ASP A 55 -26.63 -5.01 13.33
N PHE A 56 -27.06 -3.77 13.10
CA PHE A 56 -26.29 -2.77 12.33
C PHE A 56 -25.39 -1.89 13.20
N TYR A 57 -25.36 -2.04 14.52
CA TYR A 57 -24.47 -1.23 15.35
C TYR A 57 -23.00 -1.39 14.93
N GLY A 58 -22.36 -0.25 14.62
CA GLY A 58 -20.97 -0.20 14.17
C GLY A 58 -20.73 -0.75 12.76
N ALA A 59 -21.77 -1.16 12.05
CA ALA A 59 -21.66 -1.66 10.69
C ALA A 59 -21.24 -0.55 9.70
N GLN A 60 -20.56 -0.93 8.63
CA GLN A 60 -19.94 -0.01 7.70
C GLN A 60 -20.07 -0.49 6.25
N ALA A 61 -20.39 0.43 5.36
CA ALA A 61 -20.55 0.17 3.92
C ALA A 61 -19.21 0.14 3.15
N TYR A 62 -18.12 -0.30 3.77
CA TYR A 62 -16.85 -0.40 3.06
C TYR A 62 -16.76 -1.68 2.24
N THR A 63 -16.15 -1.57 1.08
CA THR A 63 -15.78 -2.72 0.25
C THR A 63 -14.32 -3.08 0.49
N THR A 64 -14.05 -4.38 0.58
CA THR A 64 -12.68 -4.89 0.65
C THR A 64 -11.89 -4.45 -0.57
N LEU A 65 -10.74 -3.84 -0.35
CA LEU A 65 -9.75 -3.65 -1.41
C LEU A 65 -9.20 -5.03 -1.80
N ALA A 66 -9.30 -5.38 -3.07
CA ALA A 66 -8.70 -6.59 -3.60
C ALA A 66 -7.51 -6.25 -4.49
N ILE A 67 -6.44 -7.00 -4.33
CA ILE A 67 -5.27 -6.93 -5.20
C ILE A 67 -5.58 -7.79 -6.42
N LEU A 68 -5.68 -7.17 -7.59
CA LEU A 68 -5.96 -7.83 -8.87
C LEU A 68 -4.70 -8.41 -9.51
N GLY A 69 -3.54 -7.92 -9.13
CA GLY A 69 -2.26 -8.37 -9.62
C GLY A 69 -1.13 -7.45 -9.23
N SER A 70 0.09 -7.91 -9.41
CA SER A 70 1.30 -7.13 -9.21
C SER A 70 2.40 -7.56 -10.18
N THR A 71 3.33 -6.64 -10.46
CA THR A 71 4.48 -6.92 -11.31
C THR A 71 5.69 -6.17 -10.81
N THR A 72 6.82 -6.86 -10.72
CA THR A 72 8.10 -6.27 -10.31
C THR A 72 8.97 -5.95 -11.53
N TRP A 73 9.87 -4.98 -11.36
CA TRP A 73 10.97 -4.73 -12.29
C TRP A 73 12.17 -4.18 -11.56
N ALA A 74 13.32 -4.40 -12.12
CA ALA A 74 14.58 -3.84 -11.67
C ALA A 74 15.30 -3.16 -12.85
N THR A 75 16.03 -2.14 -12.52
CA THR A 75 16.97 -1.49 -13.46
C THR A 75 18.33 -1.50 -12.80
N GLY A 76 19.29 -2.13 -13.43
CA GLY A 76 20.68 -2.11 -12.97
C GLY A 76 21.28 -0.70 -13.00
N SER A 77 22.57 -0.59 -12.72
CA SER A 77 23.28 0.69 -12.83
C SER A 77 23.09 1.30 -14.22
N THR A 78 22.55 2.50 -14.28
CA THR A 78 22.26 3.22 -15.53
C THR A 78 22.43 4.71 -15.34
N SER A 79 22.79 5.40 -16.43
CA SER A 79 22.82 6.86 -16.48
C SER A 79 21.44 7.50 -16.71
N SER A 80 20.36 6.72 -16.64
CA SER A 80 19.01 7.22 -16.82
C SER A 80 18.45 7.85 -15.54
N THR A 81 17.66 8.91 -15.70
CA THR A 81 16.82 9.50 -14.64
C THR A 81 15.46 8.83 -14.51
N THR A 82 15.22 7.74 -15.23
CA THR A 82 13.96 7.03 -15.21
C THR A 82 14.16 5.52 -15.28
N SER A 83 13.25 4.79 -14.65
CA SER A 83 13.10 3.34 -14.79
C SER A 83 11.66 3.03 -15.17
N SER A 84 11.47 2.28 -16.24
CA SER A 84 10.14 2.03 -16.79
C SER A 84 9.88 0.54 -17.06
N LYS A 85 8.61 0.15 -16.97
CA LYS A 85 8.12 -1.18 -17.29
C LYS A 85 6.78 -1.10 -18.01
N SER A 86 6.66 -1.78 -19.13
CA SER A 86 5.36 -2.04 -19.75
C SER A 86 4.67 -3.18 -18.99
N VAL A 87 3.42 -2.95 -18.59
CA VAL A 87 2.62 -3.89 -17.81
C VAL A 87 1.22 -4.04 -18.38
N SER A 88 0.69 -5.24 -18.33
CA SER A 88 -0.72 -5.49 -18.68
C SER A 88 -1.60 -5.15 -17.48
N VAL A 89 -2.56 -4.28 -17.68
CA VAL A 89 -3.50 -3.83 -16.62
C VAL A 89 -4.58 -4.89 -16.45
N PRO A 90 -4.72 -5.51 -15.27
CA PRO A 90 -5.80 -6.44 -15.00
C PRO A 90 -7.18 -5.79 -15.20
N SER A 91 -8.14 -6.59 -15.70
CA SER A 91 -9.54 -6.12 -15.82
C SER A 91 -10.10 -5.75 -14.45
N GLY A 92 -10.85 -4.65 -14.40
CA GLY A 92 -11.44 -4.15 -13.15
C GLY A 92 -10.51 -3.27 -12.30
N THR A 93 -9.30 -2.97 -12.78
CA THR A 93 -8.39 -2.05 -12.08
C THR A 93 -9.00 -0.66 -11.95
N LYS A 94 -8.99 -0.11 -10.75
CA LYS A 94 -9.48 1.23 -10.39
C LYS A 94 -8.42 2.13 -9.76
N SER A 95 -7.36 1.54 -9.20
CA SER A 95 -6.21 2.27 -8.70
C SER A 95 -4.93 1.46 -8.82
N VAL A 96 -3.82 2.15 -8.76
CA VAL A 96 -2.47 1.58 -8.81
C VAL A 96 -1.61 2.16 -7.70
N VAL A 97 -0.72 1.33 -7.19
CA VAL A 97 0.34 1.74 -6.28
C VAL A 97 1.67 1.30 -6.87
N ILE A 98 2.63 2.20 -6.96
CA ILE A 98 4.01 1.88 -7.30
C ILE A 98 4.86 2.16 -6.07
N MET A 99 5.64 1.18 -5.65
CA MET A 99 6.58 1.35 -4.56
C MET A 99 7.92 0.70 -4.89
N GLY A 100 8.98 1.19 -4.27
CA GLY A 100 10.28 0.61 -4.49
C GLY A 100 11.41 1.39 -3.85
N GLY A 101 12.60 0.94 -4.15
CA GLY A 101 13.81 1.48 -3.60
C GLY A 101 14.93 1.63 -4.62
N ILE A 102 15.82 2.54 -4.31
CA ILE A 102 17.01 2.86 -5.07
C ILE A 102 18.21 2.88 -4.13
N GLY A 103 19.34 2.37 -4.60
CA GLY A 103 20.62 2.48 -3.95
C GLY A 103 21.65 3.15 -4.86
N THR A 104 22.42 4.08 -4.32
CA THR A 104 23.50 4.76 -5.07
C THR A 104 24.83 4.65 -4.36
N ASN A 105 25.90 4.65 -5.12
CA ASN A 105 27.28 4.76 -4.65
C ASN A 105 27.85 6.16 -4.99
N GLY A 106 28.68 6.67 -4.10
CA GLY A 106 29.32 7.97 -4.27
C GLY A 106 28.47 9.13 -3.70
N HIS A 107 29.10 10.28 -3.54
CA HIS A 107 28.55 11.50 -2.89
C HIS A 107 27.28 12.11 -3.58
N ARG A 108 26.59 11.37 -4.40
CA ARG A 108 25.49 11.88 -5.23
C ARG A 108 24.16 11.32 -4.80
N LYS A 109 23.34 12.22 -4.27
CA LYS A 109 21.96 11.92 -3.85
C LYS A 109 21.10 11.65 -5.07
N THR A 110 20.73 10.39 -5.30
CA THR A 110 19.66 10.05 -6.24
C THR A 110 18.42 9.66 -5.44
N LEU A 111 17.35 10.40 -5.63
CA LEU A 111 16.09 10.25 -4.91
C LEU A 111 14.98 10.00 -5.91
N HIS A 112 13.92 9.31 -5.50
CA HIS A 112 12.68 9.32 -6.25
C HIS A 112 12.10 10.74 -6.29
N THR A 113 11.69 11.19 -7.44
CA THR A 113 11.09 12.53 -7.65
C THR A 113 9.70 12.48 -8.26
N GLY A 114 9.24 11.29 -8.65
CA GLY A 114 7.92 11.10 -9.18
C GLY A 114 7.68 9.70 -9.72
N ALA A 115 6.43 9.42 -9.96
CA ALA A 115 5.99 8.23 -10.68
C ALA A 115 4.85 8.57 -11.64
N THR A 116 4.80 7.86 -12.77
CA THR A 116 3.69 7.95 -13.71
C THR A 116 3.15 6.56 -14.08
N PHE A 117 1.88 6.50 -14.40
CA PHE A 117 1.25 5.30 -14.94
C PHE A 117 0.38 5.65 -16.15
N GLY A 118 0.70 5.05 -17.32
CA GLY A 118 0.02 5.35 -18.57
C GLY A 118 0.09 6.83 -18.98
N GLY A 119 1.14 7.55 -18.58
CA GLY A 119 1.33 8.97 -18.84
C GLY A 119 0.75 9.92 -17.78
N SER A 120 -0.06 9.41 -16.83
CA SER A 120 -0.62 10.21 -15.74
C SER A 120 0.30 10.17 -14.52
N SER A 121 0.53 11.32 -13.87
CA SER A 121 1.30 11.42 -12.64
C SER A 121 0.57 10.74 -11.47
N LEU A 122 1.32 10.02 -10.65
CA LEU A 122 0.86 9.48 -9.38
C LEU A 122 1.24 10.44 -8.25
N THR A 123 0.43 10.44 -7.20
CA THR A 123 0.69 11.22 -5.99
C THR A 123 1.72 10.48 -5.12
N GLU A 124 2.71 11.20 -4.63
CA GLU A 124 3.60 10.68 -3.59
C GLU A 124 2.81 10.46 -2.30
N VAL A 125 2.82 9.24 -1.82
CA VAL A 125 2.22 8.85 -0.54
C VAL A 125 3.21 9.08 0.58
N ILE A 126 4.43 8.63 0.39
CA ILE A 126 5.54 8.78 1.31
C ILE A 126 6.86 8.49 0.58
N SER A 127 7.90 9.17 0.98
CA SER A 127 9.28 8.81 0.64
C SER A 127 10.19 8.90 1.86
N ARG A 128 11.26 8.14 1.84
CA ARG A 128 12.32 8.19 2.86
C ARG A 128 13.67 7.97 2.23
N ASN A 129 14.53 8.94 2.42
CA ASN A 129 15.93 8.83 2.04
C ASN A 129 16.85 8.78 3.27
N ASN A 130 17.97 8.13 3.09
CA ASN A 130 19.07 8.13 4.03
C ASN A 130 20.37 8.32 3.25
N THR A 131 21.12 9.33 3.58
CA THR A 131 22.40 9.67 2.93
C THR A 131 23.51 9.53 3.96
N LEU A 132 24.40 8.60 3.72
CA LEU A 132 25.61 8.40 4.50
C LEU A 132 26.82 8.60 3.60
N ALA A 133 27.77 9.40 4.05
CA ALA A 133 29.05 9.70 3.41
C ALA A 133 29.14 9.39 1.90
N GLU A 134 29.15 8.13 1.52
CA GLU A 134 29.31 7.66 0.14
C GLU A 134 28.09 6.97 -0.46
N TYR A 135 26.99 6.83 0.30
CA TYR A 135 25.82 6.05 -0.13
C TYR A 135 24.53 6.80 0.11
N THR A 136 23.59 6.67 -0.80
CA THR A 136 22.22 7.13 -0.60
C THR A 136 21.27 5.96 -0.87
N PHE A 137 20.36 5.75 0.08
CA PHE A 137 19.24 4.85 -0.07
C PHE A 137 17.96 5.68 -0.07
N ASP A 138 17.02 5.31 -0.92
CA ASP A 138 15.74 5.95 -0.96
C ASP A 138 14.65 4.90 -1.20
N SER A 139 13.54 5.03 -0.48
CA SER A 139 12.35 4.19 -0.63
C SER A 139 11.14 5.08 -0.75
N ALA A 140 10.28 4.82 -1.72
CA ALA A 140 9.11 5.66 -1.99
C ALA A 140 7.89 4.83 -2.37
N ILE A 141 6.72 5.40 -2.09
CA ILE A 141 5.41 4.88 -2.42
C ILE A 141 4.63 5.98 -3.14
N TYR A 142 4.14 5.66 -4.32
CA TYR A 142 3.29 6.53 -5.14
C TYR A 142 1.99 5.81 -5.44
N ALA A 143 0.88 6.55 -5.50
CA ALA A 143 -0.41 5.96 -5.76
C ALA A 143 -1.32 6.89 -6.58
N GLY A 144 -2.28 6.30 -7.27
CA GLY A 144 -3.28 7.07 -8.04
C GLY A 144 -4.46 6.21 -8.47
N ASN A 145 -5.62 6.86 -8.60
CA ASN A 145 -6.79 6.23 -9.18
C ASN A 145 -6.69 6.22 -10.71
N THR A 146 -7.20 5.17 -11.34
CA THR A 146 -7.10 4.98 -12.78
C THR A 146 -8.27 4.15 -13.33
N ASN A 147 -8.66 4.40 -14.56
CA ASN A 147 -9.56 3.56 -15.34
C ASN A 147 -8.87 3.02 -16.60
N LEU A 148 -7.54 3.05 -16.65
CA LEU A 148 -6.77 2.58 -17.80
C LEU A 148 -6.88 1.06 -17.94
N THR A 149 -6.84 0.59 -19.16
CA THR A 149 -6.89 -0.84 -19.55
C THR A 149 -5.82 -1.15 -20.58
N GLY A 150 -5.61 -2.42 -20.87
CA GLY A 150 -4.60 -2.86 -21.83
C GLY A 150 -3.18 -2.72 -21.32
N THR A 151 -2.20 -2.64 -22.21
CA THR A 151 -0.79 -2.48 -21.83
C THR A 151 -0.47 -1.02 -21.58
N ARG A 152 0.12 -0.72 -20.44
CA ARG A 152 0.53 0.63 -20.01
C ARG A 152 1.95 0.63 -19.50
N THR A 153 2.58 1.80 -19.54
CA THR A 153 3.92 2.00 -18.99
C THR A 153 3.83 2.59 -17.59
N ALA A 154 4.47 1.92 -16.65
CA ALA A 154 4.78 2.44 -15.32
C ALA A 154 6.19 3.03 -15.37
N THR A 155 6.40 4.22 -14.84
CA THR A 155 7.70 4.90 -14.81
C THR A 155 7.95 5.50 -13.44
N MET A 156 9.15 5.27 -12.92
CA MET A 156 9.71 5.98 -11.77
C MET A 156 10.74 6.98 -12.24
N THR A 157 10.75 8.18 -11.67
CA THR A 157 11.64 9.28 -12.00
C THR A 157 12.56 9.60 -10.84
N TYR A 158 13.80 9.98 -11.15
CA TYR A 158 14.85 10.22 -10.18
C TYR A 158 15.47 11.60 -10.34
N SER A 159 15.99 12.14 -9.24
CA SER A 159 16.62 13.48 -9.20
C SER A 159 17.96 13.59 -9.92
N ASN A 160 18.63 12.47 -10.22
CA ASN A 160 19.97 12.49 -10.78
C ASN A 160 20.22 11.30 -11.73
N THR A 161 21.10 11.51 -12.71
CA THR A 161 21.49 10.52 -13.75
C THR A 161 22.57 9.54 -13.32
N GLN A 162 23.00 9.52 -12.07
CA GLN A 162 24.30 8.97 -11.73
C GLN A 162 24.25 7.58 -11.09
N GLN A 163 25.21 6.79 -11.57
CA GLN A 163 25.67 5.47 -11.10
C GLN A 163 24.94 4.91 -9.88
N VAL A 164 23.77 4.43 -10.15
CA VAL A 164 22.89 3.76 -9.21
C VAL A 164 23.35 2.31 -9.14
N TYR A 165 23.47 1.72 -7.97
CA TYR A 165 23.62 0.25 -7.89
C TYR A 165 22.44 -0.46 -8.54
N GLY A 166 21.35 0.25 -8.65
CA GLY A 166 20.13 -0.17 -9.29
C GLY A 166 18.91 0.32 -8.53
N SER A 167 17.78 0.16 -9.16
CA SER A 167 16.46 0.41 -8.56
C SER A 167 15.58 -0.82 -8.74
N GLY A 168 14.75 -1.10 -7.74
CA GLY A 168 13.79 -2.17 -7.78
C GLY A 168 12.42 -1.67 -7.37
N HIS A 169 11.40 -2.01 -8.15
CA HIS A 169 10.04 -1.50 -7.98
C HIS A 169 9.01 -2.60 -8.15
N ILE A 170 7.85 -2.38 -7.56
CA ILE A 170 6.65 -3.17 -7.81
C ILE A 170 5.48 -2.24 -8.10
N ILE A 171 4.64 -2.64 -9.03
CA ILE A 171 3.31 -2.06 -9.24
C ILE A 171 2.25 -3.03 -8.74
N ILE A 172 1.25 -2.52 -8.04
CA ILE A 172 0.12 -3.25 -7.50
C ILE A 172 -1.16 -2.65 -8.08
N PHE A 173 -2.05 -3.49 -8.56
CA PHE A 173 -3.33 -3.12 -9.15
C PHE A 173 -4.46 -3.45 -8.18
N LEU A 174 -5.37 -2.50 -7.95
CA LEU A 174 -6.47 -2.61 -7.01
C LEU A 174 -7.83 -2.48 -7.72
N ASN A 175 -8.82 -3.20 -7.20
CA ASN A 175 -10.19 -3.27 -7.75
C ASN A 175 -11.04 -2.04 -7.45
N LYS A 176 -10.61 -1.15 -6.56
CA LYS A 176 -11.34 0.05 -6.13
C LYS A 176 -10.42 1.26 -6.09
N PRO A 177 -10.96 2.46 -6.26
CA PRO A 177 -10.24 3.68 -5.90
C PRO A 177 -10.00 3.71 -4.39
N PHE A 178 -9.05 4.50 -3.94
CA PHE A 178 -8.83 4.79 -2.52
C PHE A 178 -9.09 6.28 -2.26
N ASN A 179 -9.65 6.60 -1.10
CA ASN A 179 -9.99 7.98 -0.72
C ASN A 179 -8.99 8.58 0.26
N SER A 180 -8.38 7.75 1.09
CA SER A 180 -7.44 8.20 2.12
C SER A 180 -6.38 7.15 2.40
N PHE A 181 -5.27 7.60 2.93
CA PHE A 181 -4.18 6.75 3.40
C PHE A 181 -3.56 7.31 4.68
N SER A 182 -2.92 6.43 5.44
CA SER A 182 -2.00 6.77 6.50
C SER A 182 -0.61 6.29 6.08
N ALA A 183 0.39 7.13 6.20
CA ALA A 183 1.74 6.79 5.79
C ALA A 183 2.76 7.25 6.83
N SER A 184 3.81 6.48 6.99
CA SER A 184 4.96 6.81 7.82
C SER A 184 6.24 6.19 7.27
N SER A 185 7.36 6.78 7.61
CA SER A 185 8.66 6.29 7.16
C SER A 185 9.69 6.36 8.29
N SER A 186 10.65 5.47 8.23
CA SER A 186 11.84 5.51 9.05
C SER A 186 13.10 5.29 8.20
N GLY A 187 14.22 5.76 8.71
CA GLY A 187 15.51 5.49 8.11
C GLY A 187 16.58 5.70 9.17
N SER A 188 17.56 4.84 9.18
CA SER A 188 18.62 4.85 10.16
C SER A 188 19.98 4.66 9.49
N ALA A 189 20.97 5.37 10.01
CA ALA A 189 22.38 5.08 9.78
C ALA A 189 22.76 3.96 10.73
N VAL A 190 22.63 2.71 10.31
CA VAL A 190 22.77 1.59 11.24
C VAL A 190 24.10 0.90 11.11
N THR A 191 24.67 0.59 12.26
CA THR A 191 25.93 -0.13 12.41
C THR A 191 25.76 -1.56 12.90
N THR A 192 24.56 -1.97 13.31
CA THR A 192 24.30 -3.31 13.89
C THR A 192 22.86 -3.76 13.65
N ASN A 193 22.61 -5.07 13.71
CA ASN A 193 21.28 -5.70 13.54
C ASN A 193 20.14 -4.90 14.18
N ASN A 194 19.33 -4.23 13.38
CA ASN A 194 18.23 -3.42 13.86
C ASN A 194 16.91 -3.81 13.22
N THR A 195 15.88 -3.71 14.03
CA THR A 195 14.49 -3.78 13.59
C THR A 195 13.99 -2.36 13.42
N SER A 196 13.60 -1.99 12.22
CA SER A 196 12.87 -0.75 11.97
C SER A 196 11.39 -1.00 12.21
N SER A 197 10.74 -0.14 12.98
CA SER A 197 9.30 -0.20 13.24
C SER A 197 8.63 1.10 12.85
N ILE A 198 7.45 0.99 12.21
CA ILE A 198 6.63 2.13 11.81
C ILE A 198 5.22 1.90 12.36
N GLN A 199 4.67 2.92 13.01
CA GLN A 199 3.27 2.90 13.45
C GLN A 199 2.38 3.59 12.42
N LEU A 200 1.29 2.93 12.05
CA LEU A 200 0.28 3.41 11.12
C LEU A 200 -1.12 3.18 11.67
N THR A 201 -2.08 3.93 11.15
CA THR A 201 -3.49 3.59 11.31
C THR A 201 -3.82 2.40 10.43
N LYS A 202 -4.36 1.33 11.02
CA LYS A 202 -4.88 0.18 10.30
C LYS A 202 -6.30 0.47 9.84
N TYR A 203 -6.56 0.28 8.56
CA TYR A 203 -7.90 0.26 8.01
C TYR A 203 -8.31 -1.20 7.78
N GLY A 204 -9.33 -1.66 8.49
CA GLY A 204 -9.93 -2.98 8.23
C GLY A 204 -10.40 -3.07 6.78
N GLU A 205 -10.19 -4.22 6.12
CA GLU A 205 -10.47 -4.44 4.69
C GLU A 205 -9.68 -3.51 3.73
N GLY A 206 -8.71 -2.74 4.26
CA GLY A 206 -7.85 -1.86 3.49
C GLY A 206 -6.55 -2.52 3.06
N LEU A 207 -5.80 -1.86 2.19
CA LEU A 207 -4.47 -2.27 1.77
C LEU A 207 -3.42 -1.75 2.76
N GLN A 208 -2.55 -2.63 3.20
CA GLN A 208 -1.31 -2.27 3.89
C GLN A 208 -0.11 -2.66 3.03
N LEU A 209 0.91 -1.84 3.02
CA LEU A 209 2.11 -2.08 2.24
C LEU A 209 3.34 -1.43 2.87
N SER A 210 4.48 -1.99 2.54
CA SER A 210 5.78 -1.51 2.99
C SER A 210 6.84 -1.75 1.93
N THR A 211 7.80 -0.86 1.83
CA THR A 211 8.99 -1.01 1.00
C THR A 211 10.22 -0.55 1.77
N GLY A 212 11.34 -1.19 1.52
CA GLY A 212 12.61 -0.82 2.13
C GLY A 212 13.77 -1.09 1.19
N THR A 213 14.83 -0.30 1.35
CA THR A 213 16.10 -0.48 0.62
C THR A 213 17.22 -0.66 1.62
N VAL A 214 17.98 -1.73 1.46
CA VAL A 214 18.97 -2.16 2.44
C VAL A 214 20.03 -3.03 1.77
N ARG A 215 21.20 -3.13 2.39
CA ARG A 215 22.28 -4.00 1.92
C ARG A 215 21.98 -5.48 2.17
N SER A 216 21.55 -5.84 3.35
CA SER A 216 21.18 -7.21 3.69
C SER A 216 19.84 -7.21 4.42
N PHE A 217 18.97 -8.15 4.08
CA PHE A 217 17.59 -8.16 4.54
C PHE A 217 17.16 -9.59 4.92
N THR A 218 16.57 -9.75 6.10
CA THR A 218 16.10 -11.04 6.61
C THR A 218 14.59 -11.23 6.53
N GLY A 219 13.80 -10.19 6.32
CA GLY A 219 12.34 -10.29 6.12
C GLY A 219 11.55 -9.08 6.57
N LEU A 220 10.36 -8.90 6.00
CA LEU A 220 9.29 -8.04 6.50
C LEU A 220 8.34 -8.90 7.33
N GLN A 221 8.01 -8.45 8.54
CA GLN A 221 7.04 -9.13 9.39
C GLN A 221 5.66 -8.52 9.23
N GLY A 222 4.64 -9.36 9.31
CA GLY A 222 3.24 -8.94 9.29
C GLY A 222 2.62 -8.85 7.90
N PHE A 223 3.29 -9.33 6.86
CA PHE A 223 2.75 -9.42 5.50
C PHE A 223 2.72 -10.87 5.04
N SER A 224 1.62 -11.28 4.40
CA SER A 224 1.51 -12.60 3.75
C SER A 224 2.21 -12.62 2.40
N THR A 225 2.26 -11.48 1.72
CA THR A 225 2.96 -11.33 0.44
C THR A 225 4.21 -10.49 0.63
N THR A 226 5.37 -11.13 0.51
CA THR A 226 6.67 -10.47 0.54
C THR A 226 7.48 -10.83 -0.69
N ASN A 227 8.29 -9.90 -1.16
CA ASN A 227 9.21 -10.12 -2.27
C ASN A 227 10.45 -9.24 -2.11
N SER A 228 11.54 -9.63 -2.76
CA SER A 228 12.75 -8.81 -2.81
C SER A 228 13.37 -8.83 -4.19
N ILE A 229 13.93 -7.70 -4.61
CA ILE A 229 14.69 -7.57 -5.84
C ILE A 229 16.14 -7.27 -5.47
N THR A 230 17.06 -8.08 -5.97
CA THR A 230 18.49 -7.82 -5.84
C THR A 230 18.86 -6.70 -6.83
N LEU A 231 19.40 -5.61 -6.31
CA LEU A 231 19.81 -4.45 -7.10
C LEU A 231 21.25 -4.58 -7.59
N SER A 232 22.10 -5.21 -6.78
CA SER A 232 23.49 -5.52 -7.13
C SER A 232 23.88 -6.88 -6.56
N SER A 233 24.85 -7.54 -7.17
CA SER A 233 25.41 -8.84 -6.73
C SER A 233 26.81 -8.67 -6.15
N GLY A 234 27.25 -9.66 -5.35
CA GLY A 234 28.57 -9.69 -4.75
C GLY A 234 28.57 -9.32 -3.26
N SER A 235 29.75 -8.96 -2.72
CA SER A 235 29.90 -8.59 -1.31
C SER A 235 29.10 -7.34 -0.90
N ASP A 236 28.71 -6.54 -1.88
CA ASP A 236 27.92 -5.30 -1.74
C ASP A 236 26.50 -5.44 -2.25
N ALA A 237 25.89 -6.63 -2.13
CA ALA A 237 24.53 -6.87 -2.58
C ALA A 237 23.55 -5.88 -1.94
N ARG A 238 22.78 -5.19 -2.78
CA ARG A 238 21.68 -4.29 -2.37
C ARG A 238 20.36 -4.94 -2.75
N ARG A 239 19.34 -4.69 -1.94
CA ARG A 239 18.00 -5.21 -2.18
C ARG A 239 16.95 -4.15 -1.95
N SER A 240 15.96 -4.11 -2.82
CA SER A 240 14.68 -3.47 -2.58
C SER A 240 13.68 -4.55 -2.20
N THR A 241 12.99 -4.34 -1.10
CA THR A 241 12.05 -5.32 -0.55
C THR A 241 10.66 -4.73 -0.47
N TYR A 242 9.66 -5.59 -0.60
CA TYR A 242 8.25 -5.21 -0.56
C TYR A 242 7.45 -6.19 0.28
N GLY A 243 6.48 -5.63 1.01
CA GLY A 243 5.41 -6.39 1.62
C GLY A 243 4.09 -5.69 1.34
N PHE A 244 3.06 -6.44 1.05
CA PHE A 244 1.71 -5.91 0.87
C PHE A 244 0.67 -6.96 1.18
N ASP A 245 -0.45 -6.51 1.72
CA ASP A 245 -1.59 -7.37 2.06
C ASP A 245 -2.88 -6.57 2.19
N VAL A 246 -4.01 -7.27 2.07
CA VAL A 246 -5.29 -6.73 2.50
C VAL A 246 -5.43 -6.97 4.00
N SER A 247 -5.58 -5.91 4.76
CA SER A 247 -5.71 -6.00 6.21
C SER A 247 -7.09 -6.51 6.59
N SER A 248 -7.14 -7.41 7.58
CA SER A 248 -8.38 -7.87 8.20
C SER A 248 -8.54 -7.28 9.60
N GLY A 249 -9.78 -7.25 10.12
CA GLY A 249 -10.09 -6.85 11.48
C GLY A 249 -10.50 -5.40 11.66
N SER A 250 -10.31 -4.84 12.85
CA SER A 250 -10.87 -3.55 13.26
C SER A 250 -10.40 -2.37 12.43
N TYR A 251 -11.33 -1.51 12.04
CA TYR A 251 -11.08 -0.24 11.37
C TYR A 251 -10.52 0.79 12.36
N ASN A 252 -9.57 1.62 11.91
CA ASN A 252 -8.89 2.64 12.72
C ASN A 252 -8.11 2.12 13.95
N ALA A 253 -7.66 0.88 13.93
CA ALA A 253 -6.73 0.39 14.94
C ALA A 253 -5.30 0.88 14.66
N SER A 254 -4.52 1.12 15.71
CA SER A 254 -3.08 1.32 15.56
C SER A 254 -2.41 0.02 15.16
N GLN A 255 -1.54 0.06 14.18
CA GLN A 255 -0.74 -1.07 13.73
C GLN A 255 0.74 -0.70 13.67
N THR A 256 1.59 -1.60 14.13
CA THR A 256 3.03 -1.49 13.95
C THR A 256 3.48 -2.42 12.84
N ILE A 257 4.16 -1.86 11.84
CA ILE A 257 4.79 -2.61 10.75
C ILE A 257 6.28 -2.73 11.07
N PHE A 258 6.80 -3.93 11.02
CA PHE A 258 8.20 -4.23 11.33
C PHE A 258 8.96 -4.62 10.07
N ALA A 259 10.15 -4.05 9.89
CA ALA A 259 11.15 -4.53 8.98
C ALA A 259 12.36 -5.04 9.77
N ASN A 260 12.65 -6.31 9.65
CA ASN A 260 13.86 -6.88 10.22
C ASN A 260 15.00 -6.73 9.20
N LEU A 261 15.99 -5.98 9.59
CA LEU A 261 17.13 -5.63 8.76
C LEU A 261 18.34 -6.27 9.36
N SER A 262 19.01 -7.14 8.62
CA SER A 262 20.34 -7.63 9.04
C SER A 262 21.39 -6.75 8.39
N SER A 263 22.13 -6.00 9.20
CA SER A 263 23.29 -5.25 8.75
C SER A 263 24.55 -6.10 8.87
N HIS A 264 25.48 -5.91 7.94
CA HIS A 264 26.86 -6.34 8.14
C HIS A 264 27.60 -5.30 8.98
N ALA A 265 28.53 -5.73 9.82
CA ALA A 265 29.43 -4.82 10.53
C ALA A 265 30.10 -3.85 9.54
N ASN A 266 29.99 -2.54 9.80
CA ASN A 266 30.48 -1.41 9.01
C ASN A 266 29.55 -0.82 7.94
N ASP A 267 28.24 -0.97 8.03
CA ASP A 267 27.33 -0.60 6.94
C ASP A 267 26.25 0.41 7.28
N PHE A 268 26.12 1.22 6.48
CA PHE A 268 25.57 1.98 5.37
C PHE A 268 24.03 2.04 5.33
N GLY A 269 23.35 2.54 6.34
CA GLY A 269 21.98 3.01 6.28
C GLY A 269 20.93 2.10 5.61
N GLU A 270 19.72 2.35 6.02
CA GLU A 270 18.52 1.73 5.50
C GLU A 270 17.45 2.77 5.31
N THR A 271 16.45 2.46 4.48
CA THR A 271 15.22 3.22 4.40
C THR A 271 14.03 2.28 4.46
N HIS A 272 13.01 2.71 5.17
CA HIS A 272 11.75 2.01 5.29
C HIS A 272 10.61 3.01 5.13
N ALA A 273 9.70 2.73 4.22
CA ALA A 273 8.49 3.50 3.99
C ALA A 273 7.30 2.55 4.01
N ALA A 274 6.23 2.92 4.69
CA ALA A 274 5.03 2.13 4.76
C ALA A 274 3.78 2.99 4.66
N ALA A 275 2.71 2.41 4.14
CA ALA A 275 1.41 3.06 4.05
C ALA A 275 0.27 2.06 4.23
N THR A 276 -0.86 2.58 4.68
CA THR A 276 -2.14 1.87 4.70
C THR A 276 -3.17 2.70 3.95
N PHE A 277 -3.97 2.04 3.13
CA PHE A 277 -5.03 2.68 2.34
C PHE A 277 -6.38 2.24 2.87
N ALA A 278 -7.26 3.21 3.11
CA ALA A 278 -8.63 2.94 3.51
C ALA A 278 -9.44 2.37 2.33
N PRO A 279 -10.32 1.39 2.56
CA PRO A 279 -11.28 0.98 1.56
C PRO A 279 -12.28 2.13 1.28
N THR A 280 -12.79 2.18 0.06
CA THR A 280 -13.91 3.07 -0.29
C THR A 280 -15.23 2.50 0.22
N LYS A 281 -16.23 3.35 0.42
CA LYS A 281 -17.59 2.90 0.65
C LYS A 281 -18.16 2.20 -0.58
N PHE A 282 -19.07 1.25 -0.34
CA PHE A 282 -19.65 0.41 -1.40
C PHE A 282 -20.34 1.22 -2.50
N ASN A 283 -20.98 2.33 -2.14
CA ASN A 283 -21.77 3.18 -3.04
C ASN A 283 -21.09 4.51 -3.38
N GLU A 284 -19.82 4.70 -3.03
CA GLU A 284 -19.05 5.84 -3.52
C GLU A 284 -18.54 5.54 -4.93
N PRO A 285 -18.76 6.45 -5.91
CA PRO A 285 -18.36 6.27 -7.31
C PRO A 285 -16.84 6.19 -7.50
#